data_405412b30316d065a916124eb6c665ce
#
_entry.id   405412b30316d065a916124eb6c665ce
#
_cell.length_a   1.000
_cell.length_b   1.000
_cell.length_c   1.000
_cell.angle_alpha   90.00
_cell.angle_beta   90.00
_cell.angle_gamma   90.00
#
_symmetry.space_group_name_H-M   'P 1'
#
loop_
_entity.id
_entity.type
_entity.pdbx_description
1 polymer ?
#
loop_
_entity_poly.entity_id
_entity_poly.type
_entity_poly.pdbx_seq_one_letter_code
_entity_poly.pdbx_strand_id
1 'polypeptide(L)'
;MYIKKLKNKAISNPDYPVVNTKYGKLRGTWRDDCFVFKGIEYAKAKRFHLPTEPDKWEGIKDAVAYGPVPDEISTRIPGDSFTEPHFWYPQSEFCQNLNIWTPSIEKNEKLPVMVWIHGGGQEHGSAIEIIAYDGEELATWGKVVVVSVNHRLNALGYLDLYEYGKEYEESGYVGMMDLVASLKWVKENISEFGGDPDNVMLFGQSGGGFKIIELMQMPAADGLYHKVSIHSGTGRDSTFTHENNKEVARDIVKFLNIKKENISEIETIPYYKLAKAINYAY
;
A
#
# COMPACT_ATOMS: atom_id res chain seq x y z
N MET A 1 33.84 -13.27 1.76
CA MET A 1 32.78 -13.10 0.77
C MET A 1 31.83 -14.29 0.91
N TYR A 2 30.67 -14.08 1.54
CA TYR A 2 29.70 -15.16 1.76
C TYR A 2 28.90 -15.28 0.47
N ILE A 3 29.22 -16.25 -0.37
CA ILE A 3 28.36 -16.59 -1.51
C ILE A 3 27.15 -17.33 -0.92
N LYS A 4 26.07 -16.61 -0.65
CA LYS A 4 24.79 -17.21 -0.29
C LYS A 4 24.39 -18.17 -1.41
N LYS A 5 24.20 -19.46 -1.11
CA LYS A 5 23.60 -20.38 -2.08
C LYS A 5 22.34 -19.74 -2.60
N LEU A 6 22.22 -19.59 -3.91
CA LEU A 6 20.98 -19.11 -4.53
C LEU A 6 19.86 -20.07 -4.11
N LYS A 7 18.97 -19.56 -3.29
CA LYS A 7 17.79 -20.26 -2.83
C LYS A 7 16.77 -20.23 -3.97
N ASN A 8 16.51 -21.34 -4.57
CA ASN A 8 15.81 -21.39 -5.85
C ASN A 8 14.37 -21.89 -5.76
N LYS A 9 13.86 -22.22 -4.55
CA LYS A 9 12.56 -22.88 -4.44
C LYS A 9 11.69 -22.21 -3.39
N ALA A 10 10.60 -21.61 -3.85
CA ALA A 10 9.46 -21.32 -3.00
C ALA A 10 8.51 -22.52 -3.03
N ILE A 11 8.14 -23.05 -1.87
CA ILE A 11 7.29 -24.24 -1.74
C ILE A 11 5.94 -23.80 -1.18
N SER A 12 4.87 -24.26 -1.79
CA SER A 12 3.51 -24.15 -1.26
C SER A 12 2.84 -25.51 -1.39
N ASN A 13 2.20 -25.95 -0.29
CA ASN A 13 1.39 -27.16 -0.23
C ASN A 13 -0.08 -26.80 0.01
N PRO A 14 -1.04 -27.69 -0.25
CA PRO A 14 -2.45 -27.44 0.05
C PRO A 14 -2.71 -26.97 1.49
N ASP A 15 -1.94 -27.49 2.44
CA ASP A 15 -2.18 -27.29 3.88
C ASP A 15 -1.07 -26.50 4.59
N TYR A 16 -0.02 -26.03 3.86
CA TYR A 16 1.11 -25.35 4.50
C TYR A 16 1.96 -24.50 3.54
N PRO A 17 2.40 -23.26 3.93
CA PRO A 17 1.98 -22.56 5.16
C PRO A 17 0.56 -21.98 5.02
N VAL A 18 -0.28 -22.16 6.02
CA VAL A 18 -1.63 -21.61 6.09
C VAL A 18 -1.83 -20.88 7.41
N VAL A 19 -2.35 -19.67 7.35
CA VAL A 19 -2.69 -18.84 8.52
C VAL A 19 -4.18 -18.48 8.53
N ASN A 20 -4.72 -18.17 9.71
CA ASN A 20 -6.13 -17.80 9.88
C ASN A 20 -6.25 -16.30 10.15
N THR A 21 -6.63 -15.51 9.17
CA THR A 21 -6.92 -14.09 9.38
C THR A 21 -8.37 -13.87 9.86
N LYS A 22 -8.68 -12.66 10.32
CA LYS A 22 -10.05 -12.21 10.64
C LYS A 22 -11.04 -12.48 9.49
N TYR A 23 -10.55 -12.50 8.26
CA TYR A 23 -11.36 -12.56 7.04
C TYR A 23 -11.45 -13.96 6.43
N GLY A 24 -10.49 -14.82 6.70
CA GLY A 24 -10.43 -16.20 6.20
C GLY A 24 -9.02 -16.76 6.19
N LYS A 25 -8.84 -17.97 5.70
CA LYS A 25 -7.53 -18.62 5.64
C LYS A 25 -6.74 -18.16 4.43
N LEU A 26 -5.44 -17.92 4.64
CA LEU A 26 -4.48 -17.57 3.58
C LEU A 26 -3.40 -18.64 3.50
N ARG A 27 -3.08 -19.07 2.27
CA ARG A 27 -1.96 -19.95 1.98
C ARG A 27 -0.84 -19.15 1.33
N GLY A 28 0.34 -19.20 1.94
CA GLY A 28 1.55 -18.59 1.44
C GLY A 28 2.50 -19.58 0.80
N THR A 29 3.77 -19.17 0.72
CA THR A 29 4.90 -20.00 0.33
C THR A 29 5.91 -20.06 1.46
N TRP A 30 6.68 -21.13 1.50
CA TRP A 30 7.84 -21.26 2.34
C TRP A 30 9.09 -21.29 1.47
N ARG A 31 10.07 -20.47 1.81
CA ARG A 31 11.33 -20.36 1.10
C ARG A 31 12.46 -20.30 2.12
N ASP A 32 13.13 -21.43 2.28
CA ASP A 32 14.21 -21.67 3.24
C ASP A 32 13.79 -21.33 4.70
N ASP A 33 14.20 -20.20 5.24
CA ASP A 33 13.90 -19.79 6.62
C ASP A 33 12.83 -18.69 6.68
N CYS A 34 12.07 -18.47 5.60
CA CYS A 34 11.08 -17.43 5.49
C CYS A 34 9.74 -17.94 4.95
N PHE A 35 8.67 -17.60 5.64
CA PHE A 35 7.30 -17.71 5.13
C PHE A 35 6.93 -16.42 4.42
N VAL A 36 6.34 -16.54 3.24
CA VAL A 36 6.03 -15.39 2.39
C VAL A 36 4.58 -15.45 1.96
N PHE A 37 3.86 -14.37 2.22
CA PHE A 37 2.46 -14.18 1.80
C PHE A 37 2.38 -12.90 0.98
N LYS A 38 1.83 -12.98 -0.23
CA LYS A 38 1.82 -11.89 -1.21
C LYS A 38 0.42 -11.54 -1.66
N GLY A 39 0.19 -10.25 -1.97
CA GLY A 39 -1.06 -9.79 -2.56
C GLY A 39 -2.26 -9.94 -1.64
N ILE A 40 -2.08 -9.79 -0.34
CA ILE A 40 -3.16 -9.88 0.64
C ILE A 40 -3.99 -8.60 0.58
N GLU A 41 -5.25 -8.72 0.18
CA GLU A 41 -6.20 -7.60 0.22
C GLU A 41 -6.48 -7.19 1.67
N TYR A 42 -6.12 -5.96 2.03
CA TYR A 42 -6.38 -5.42 3.37
C TYR A 42 -7.62 -4.52 3.42
N ALA A 43 -8.06 -4.02 2.28
CA ALA A 43 -9.25 -3.20 2.15
C ALA A 43 -9.82 -3.29 0.73
N LYS A 44 -11.09 -2.90 0.59
CA LYS A 44 -11.72 -2.56 -0.68
C LYS A 44 -11.87 -1.05 -0.77
N ALA A 45 -11.74 -0.49 -1.94
CA ALA A 45 -11.93 0.91 -2.16
C ALA A 45 -12.79 1.19 -3.40
N LYS A 46 -13.77 2.05 -3.23
CA LYS A 46 -14.46 2.70 -4.33
C LYS A 46 -13.69 3.97 -4.67
N ARG A 47 -13.67 4.33 -5.95
CA ARG A 47 -12.96 5.52 -6.45
C ARG A 47 -13.39 6.77 -5.66
N PHE A 48 -12.42 7.51 -5.11
CA PHE A 48 -12.57 8.74 -4.30
C PHE A 48 -13.28 8.59 -2.95
N HIS A 49 -13.57 7.37 -2.51
CA HIS A 49 -14.19 7.10 -1.21
C HIS A 49 -13.24 6.39 -0.26
N LEU A 50 -13.56 6.45 1.03
CA LEU A 50 -12.83 5.77 2.07
C LEU A 50 -12.74 4.26 1.81
N PRO A 51 -11.63 3.62 2.19
CA PRO A 51 -11.52 2.17 2.15
C PRO A 51 -12.48 1.52 3.14
N THR A 52 -12.98 0.35 2.77
CA THR A 52 -13.82 -0.52 3.60
C THR A 52 -13.12 -1.83 3.88
N GLU A 53 -13.54 -2.55 4.91
CA GLU A 53 -12.99 -3.87 5.23
C GLU A 53 -13.15 -4.84 4.04
N PRO A 54 -12.21 -5.80 3.88
CA PRO A 54 -12.35 -6.88 2.89
C PRO A 54 -13.55 -7.77 3.21
N ASP A 55 -14.08 -8.45 2.20
CA ASP A 55 -15.07 -9.49 2.43
C ASP A 55 -14.44 -10.69 3.13
N LYS A 56 -15.22 -11.35 3.97
CA LYS A 56 -14.86 -12.66 4.50
C LYS A 56 -15.04 -13.72 3.43
N TRP A 57 -14.20 -14.75 3.48
CA TRP A 57 -14.29 -15.89 2.58
C TRP A 57 -14.22 -17.22 3.32
N GLU A 58 -14.78 -18.24 2.71
CA GLU A 58 -14.66 -19.63 3.15
C GLU A 58 -13.52 -20.33 2.40
N GLY A 59 -12.98 -21.38 3.02
CA GLY A 59 -11.86 -22.14 2.44
C GLY A 59 -10.52 -21.41 2.55
N ILE A 60 -9.59 -21.78 1.69
CA ILE A 60 -8.21 -21.24 1.68
C ILE A 60 -8.02 -20.42 0.40
N LYS A 61 -7.66 -19.15 0.56
CA LYS A 61 -7.28 -18.24 -0.54
C LYS A 61 -5.76 -18.21 -0.69
N ASP A 62 -5.28 -18.24 -1.93
CA ASP A 62 -3.86 -18.15 -2.21
C ASP A 62 -3.32 -16.73 -2.02
N ALA A 63 -2.21 -16.64 -1.31
CA ALA A 63 -1.39 -15.44 -1.12
C ALA A 63 0.05 -15.72 -1.61
N VAL A 64 0.18 -16.25 -2.81
CA VAL A 64 1.45 -16.73 -3.40
C VAL A 64 2.01 -15.82 -4.50
N ALA A 65 1.22 -14.87 -4.97
CA ALA A 65 1.59 -13.91 -6.03
C ALA A 65 1.33 -12.48 -5.56
N TYR A 66 2.16 -11.55 -6.02
CA TYR A 66 1.93 -10.13 -5.79
C TYR A 66 0.59 -9.68 -6.37
N GLY A 67 -0.09 -8.80 -5.65
CA GLY A 67 -1.30 -8.12 -6.13
C GLY A 67 -0.97 -6.99 -7.11
N PRO A 68 -2.01 -6.35 -7.68
CA PRO A 68 -1.82 -5.19 -8.52
C PRO A 68 -1.17 -4.05 -7.73
N VAL A 69 -0.35 -3.25 -8.42
CA VAL A 69 0.29 -2.07 -7.87
C VAL A 69 -0.56 -0.82 -8.13
N PRO A 70 -0.32 0.28 -7.40
CA PRO A 70 -0.96 1.56 -7.67
C PRO A 70 -0.75 1.98 -9.12
N ASP A 71 -1.72 2.67 -9.67
CA ASP A 71 -1.60 3.19 -11.01
C ASP A 71 -0.64 4.38 -11.04
N GLU A 72 0.35 4.29 -11.90
CA GLU A 72 1.27 5.36 -12.21
C GLU A 72 0.77 6.11 -13.44
N ILE A 73 -0.08 7.10 -13.22
CA ILE A 73 -0.63 7.93 -14.30
C ILE A 73 0.45 8.76 -14.98
N SER A 74 1.55 9.00 -14.28
CA SER A 74 2.69 9.77 -14.80
C SER A 74 3.46 9.00 -15.86
N THR A 75 3.70 9.65 -17.00
CA THR A 75 4.64 9.20 -18.05
C THR A 75 6.10 9.42 -17.66
N ARG A 76 6.39 9.80 -16.42
CA ARG A 76 7.76 9.92 -15.96
C ARG A 76 8.40 8.54 -15.99
N ILE A 77 9.36 8.39 -16.90
CA ILE A 77 10.39 7.37 -16.76
C ILE A 77 10.99 7.63 -15.38
N PRO A 78 10.95 6.67 -14.44
CA PRO A 78 11.57 6.85 -13.14
C PRO A 78 12.97 7.41 -13.38
N GLY A 79 13.24 8.60 -12.90
CA GLY A 79 14.59 9.16 -12.97
C GLY A 79 15.44 8.24 -12.13
N ASP A 80 16.39 7.56 -12.77
CA ASP A 80 17.28 6.58 -12.15
C ASP A 80 18.15 7.23 -11.06
N SER A 81 17.51 7.58 -9.95
CA SER A 81 18.23 7.85 -8.70
C SER A 81 18.81 6.57 -8.12
N PHE A 82 18.28 5.43 -8.55
CA PHE A 82 18.75 4.10 -8.20
C PHE A 82 19.02 3.34 -9.50
N THR A 83 20.22 2.85 -9.66
CA THR A 83 20.65 2.03 -10.80
C THR A 83 20.04 0.63 -10.79
N GLU A 84 19.05 0.39 -9.96
CA GLU A 84 18.41 -0.92 -9.77
C GLU A 84 17.28 -1.12 -10.79
N PRO A 85 17.10 -2.35 -11.31
CA PRO A 85 15.97 -2.67 -12.17
C PRO A 85 14.65 -2.45 -11.45
N HIS A 86 13.72 -1.75 -12.09
CA HIS A 86 12.34 -1.59 -11.62
C HIS A 86 11.47 -2.74 -12.12
N PHE A 87 10.58 -3.24 -11.25
CA PHE A 87 9.62 -4.28 -11.59
C PHE A 87 8.28 -3.65 -11.95
N TRP A 88 7.82 -3.96 -13.15
CA TRP A 88 6.52 -3.51 -13.65
C TRP A 88 5.48 -4.63 -13.43
N TYR A 89 4.49 -4.35 -12.61
CA TYR A 89 3.37 -5.23 -12.34
C TYR A 89 2.07 -4.66 -12.92
N PRO A 90 1.02 -5.48 -13.10
CA PRO A 90 -0.29 -4.96 -13.47
C PRO A 90 -0.72 -3.85 -12.52
N GLN A 91 -1.04 -2.70 -13.10
CA GLN A 91 -1.51 -1.53 -12.36
C GLN A 91 -3.03 -1.60 -12.20
N SER A 92 -3.55 -1.08 -11.08
CA SER A 92 -4.98 -1.03 -10.81
C SER A 92 -5.31 0.02 -9.75
N GLU A 93 -6.46 0.65 -9.89
CA GLU A 93 -7.05 1.45 -8.82
C GLU A 93 -7.47 0.61 -7.60
N PHE A 94 -7.59 -0.73 -7.77
CA PHE A 94 -7.84 -1.70 -6.70
C PHE A 94 -6.51 -2.29 -6.21
N CYS A 95 -5.65 -1.43 -5.69
CA CYS A 95 -4.29 -1.77 -5.26
C CYS A 95 -4.14 -1.96 -3.74
N GLN A 96 -5.24 -2.00 -2.97
CA GLN A 96 -5.23 -2.10 -1.51
C GLN A 96 -4.79 -3.49 -1.07
N ASN A 97 -3.51 -3.81 -1.30
CA ASN A 97 -2.90 -5.07 -0.91
C ASN A 97 -1.56 -4.88 -0.20
N LEU A 98 -1.17 -5.88 0.58
CA LEU A 98 0.09 -5.93 1.29
C LEU A 98 0.78 -7.27 1.11
N ASN A 99 2.07 -7.31 1.44
CA ASN A 99 2.89 -8.52 1.41
C ASN A 99 3.55 -8.71 2.77
N ILE A 100 3.76 -9.95 3.18
CA ILE A 100 4.34 -10.31 4.48
C ILE A 100 5.47 -11.31 4.29
N TRP A 101 6.59 -11.04 4.94
CA TRP A 101 7.72 -11.96 5.12
C TRP A 101 7.93 -12.16 6.60
N THR A 102 8.02 -13.41 7.02
CA THR A 102 8.20 -13.75 8.44
C THR A 102 9.04 -15.01 8.62
N PRO A 103 9.94 -15.06 9.62
CA PRO A 103 10.69 -16.28 9.93
C PRO A 103 9.86 -17.33 10.68
N SER A 104 8.66 -16.96 11.18
CA SER A 104 7.78 -17.86 11.92
C SER A 104 6.32 -17.48 11.75
N ILE A 105 5.44 -18.48 11.70
CA ILE A 105 3.98 -18.30 11.76
C ILE A 105 3.39 -18.77 13.11
N GLU A 106 4.25 -18.93 14.10
CA GLU A 106 3.82 -19.29 15.45
C GLU A 106 3.40 -18.05 16.25
N LYS A 107 2.14 -18.00 16.69
CA LYS A 107 1.56 -16.83 17.39
C LYS A 107 2.32 -16.37 18.64
N ASN A 108 2.99 -17.31 19.30
CA ASN A 108 3.69 -17.04 20.56
C ASN A 108 5.08 -16.41 20.37
N GLU A 109 5.59 -16.33 19.14
CA GLU A 109 6.90 -15.75 18.85
C GLU A 109 6.96 -14.23 19.14
N LYS A 110 5.85 -13.52 18.92
CA LYS A 110 5.74 -12.08 19.17
C LYS A 110 6.91 -11.28 18.57
N LEU A 111 7.22 -11.56 17.31
CA LEU A 111 8.28 -10.91 16.58
C LEU A 111 7.95 -9.41 16.37
N PRO A 112 8.94 -8.50 16.46
CA PRO A 112 8.73 -7.12 16.08
C PRO A 112 8.23 -7.03 14.64
N VAL A 113 7.34 -6.08 14.36
CA VAL A 113 6.76 -5.85 13.03
C VAL A 113 7.31 -4.58 12.42
N MET A 114 7.76 -4.66 11.17
CA MET A 114 8.26 -3.54 10.38
C MET A 114 7.38 -3.33 9.16
N VAL A 115 6.69 -2.20 9.07
CA VAL A 115 5.79 -1.86 7.95
C VAL A 115 6.50 -0.87 7.03
N TRP A 116 6.79 -1.31 5.80
CA TRP A 116 7.40 -0.51 4.75
C TRP A 116 6.36 0.33 4.01
N ILE A 117 6.62 1.65 3.95
CA ILE A 117 5.87 2.60 3.13
C ILE A 117 6.83 3.14 2.06
N HIS A 118 6.51 2.85 0.79
CA HIS A 118 7.37 3.18 -0.35
C HIS A 118 7.45 4.68 -0.64
N GLY A 119 8.50 5.08 -1.35
CA GLY A 119 8.74 6.44 -1.83
C GLY A 119 7.89 6.82 -3.04
N GLY A 120 8.40 7.79 -3.82
CA GLY A 120 7.72 8.27 -5.02
C GLY A 120 6.70 9.39 -4.75
N GLY A 121 6.89 10.17 -3.68
CA GLY A 121 5.93 11.20 -3.27
C GLY A 121 4.58 10.57 -2.90
N GLN A 122 3.53 11.24 -3.30
CA GLN A 122 2.15 10.72 -3.32
C GLN A 122 1.71 10.37 -4.75
N GLU A 123 2.63 10.34 -5.70
CA GLU A 123 2.35 10.28 -7.14
C GLU A 123 2.57 8.90 -7.75
N HIS A 124 3.64 8.22 -7.39
CA HIS A 124 4.09 6.97 -8.04
C HIS A 124 4.78 6.02 -7.07
N GLY A 125 5.22 4.88 -7.58
CA GLY A 125 5.90 3.84 -6.83
C GLY A 125 4.98 2.73 -6.35
N SER A 126 5.58 1.68 -5.82
CA SER A 126 4.84 0.55 -5.26
C SER A 126 5.63 -0.15 -4.15
N ALA A 127 4.95 -1.01 -3.41
CA ALA A 127 5.52 -1.82 -2.35
C ALA A 127 6.56 -2.86 -2.82
N ILE A 128 6.68 -3.04 -4.14
CA ILE A 128 7.49 -4.10 -4.77
C ILE A 128 8.29 -3.59 -5.98
N GLU A 129 8.43 -2.28 -6.11
CA GLU A 129 9.01 -1.61 -7.26
C GLU A 129 10.44 -2.06 -7.56
N ILE A 130 11.26 -2.22 -6.55
CA ILE A 130 12.66 -2.62 -6.67
C ILE A 130 13.00 -3.82 -5.77
N ILE A 131 14.06 -4.54 -6.12
CA ILE A 131 14.47 -5.74 -5.37
C ILE A 131 14.80 -5.46 -3.90
N ALA A 132 15.23 -4.25 -3.57
CA ALA A 132 15.52 -3.84 -2.20
C ALA A 132 14.27 -3.81 -1.29
N TYR A 133 13.06 -3.86 -1.86
CA TYR A 133 11.80 -3.91 -1.11
C TYR A 133 11.37 -5.35 -0.79
N ASP A 134 12.10 -6.39 -1.28
CA ASP A 134 11.87 -7.77 -0.84
C ASP A 134 12.27 -7.91 0.62
N GLY A 135 11.31 -8.26 1.46
CA GLY A 135 11.48 -8.31 2.91
C GLY A 135 12.16 -9.58 3.45
N GLU A 136 12.50 -10.55 2.60
CA GLU A 136 12.99 -11.87 3.06
C GLU A 136 14.27 -11.77 3.90
N GLU A 137 15.26 -11.03 3.42
CA GLU A 137 16.53 -10.90 4.14
C GLU A 137 16.38 -10.15 5.46
N LEU A 138 15.60 -9.06 5.44
CA LEU A 138 15.31 -8.30 6.65
C LEU A 138 14.54 -9.15 7.67
N ALA A 139 13.56 -9.92 7.23
CA ALA A 139 12.79 -10.80 8.10
C ALA A 139 13.65 -11.90 8.73
N THR A 140 14.46 -12.58 7.92
CA THR A 140 15.27 -13.73 8.39
C THR A 140 16.46 -13.32 9.27
N TRP A 141 17.20 -12.29 8.87
CA TRP A 141 18.36 -11.81 9.63
C TRP A 141 17.97 -10.98 10.84
N GLY A 142 16.97 -10.12 10.66
CA GLY A 142 16.45 -9.24 11.74
C GLY A 142 15.56 -9.96 12.75
N LYS A 143 15.08 -11.16 12.43
CA LYS A 143 14.04 -11.87 13.19
C LYS A 143 12.83 -10.96 13.45
N VAL A 144 12.31 -10.40 12.39
CA VAL A 144 11.16 -9.49 12.39
C VAL A 144 10.14 -9.93 11.36
N VAL A 145 8.90 -9.53 11.54
CA VAL A 145 7.88 -9.60 10.48
C VAL A 145 8.00 -8.34 9.63
N VAL A 146 8.21 -8.49 8.32
CA VAL A 146 8.23 -7.36 7.38
C VAL A 146 6.91 -7.33 6.62
N VAL A 147 6.30 -6.17 6.56
CA VAL A 147 5.08 -5.90 5.79
C VAL A 147 5.37 -4.80 4.78
N SER A 148 5.05 -4.98 3.51
CA SER A 148 5.07 -3.90 2.52
C SER A 148 3.67 -3.60 2.01
N VAL A 149 3.33 -2.32 1.82
CA VAL A 149 1.95 -1.87 1.59
C VAL A 149 1.84 -1.09 0.29
N ASN A 150 0.89 -1.49 -0.57
CA ASN A 150 0.39 -0.68 -1.67
C ASN A 150 -0.84 0.12 -1.21
N HIS A 151 -0.99 1.33 -1.72
CA HIS A 151 -2.11 2.23 -1.43
C HIS A 151 -2.39 3.12 -2.65
N ARG A 152 -3.55 3.76 -2.73
CA ARG A 152 -3.85 4.69 -3.82
C ARG A 152 -2.91 5.89 -3.81
N LEU A 153 -2.51 6.30 -5.01
CA LEU A 153 -1.61 7.42 -5.28
C LEU A 153 -2.27 8.43 -6.21
N ASN A 154 -1.58 9.54 -6.48
CA ASN A 154 -1.98 10.58 -7.43
C ASN A 154 -3.43 11.05 -7.22
N ALA A 155 -4.13 11.44 -8.26
CA ALA A 155 -5.53 11.86 -8.16
C ALA A 155 -6.46 10.76 -7.61
N LEU A 156 -6.14 9.47 -7.77
CA LEU A 156 -6.94 8.38 -7.20
C LEU A 156 -6.89 8.34 -5.67
N GLY A 157 -5.80 8.83 -5.08
CA GLY A 157 -5.60 8.87 -3.63
C GLY A 157 -5.81 10.24 -2.98
N TYR A 158 -5.73 11.33 -3.77
CA TYR A 158 -5.58 12.68 -3.22
C TYR A 158 -6.42 13.76 -3.93
N LEU A 159 -7.30 13.42 -4.86
CA LEU A 159 -8.15 14.40 -5.55
C LEU A 159 -9.22 14.98 -4.62
N ASP A 160 -9.18 16.28 -4.35
CA ASP A 160 -10.17 16.95 -3.51
C ASP A 160 -11.42 17.34 -4.31
N LEU A 161 -12.45 16.52 -4.18
CA LEU A 161 -13.77 16.71 -4.80
C LEU A 161 -14.81 17.33 -3.85
N TYR A 162 -14.43 17.81 -2.67
CA TYR A 162 -15.36 18.33 -1.66
C TYR A 162 -16.31 19.41 -2.20
N GLU A 163 -15.84 20.28 -3.09
CA GLU A 163 -16.67 21.34 -3.71
C GLU A 163 -17.85 20.81 -4.53
N TYR A 164 -17.80 19.52 -4.91
CA TYR A 164 -18.82 18.89 -5.76
C TYR A 164 -19.89 18.15 -4.97
N GLY A 165 -19.62 17.77 -3.73
CA GLY A 165 -20.59 17.10 -2.87
C GLY A 165 -20.01 16.68 -1.53
N LYS A 166 -20.87 16.64 -0.50
CA LYS A 166 -20.47 16.24 0.85
C LYS A 166 -19.97 14.79 0.91
N GLU A 167 -20.43 13.93 0.04
CA GLU A 167 -20.00 12.55 -0.12
C GLU A 167 -18.52 12.39 -0.49
N TYR A 168 -17.90 13.48 -0.97
CA TYR A 168 -16.48 13.56 -1.32
C TYR A 168 -15.64 14.33 -0.29
N GLU A 169 -16.17 14.58 0.91
CA GLU A 169 -15.49 15.35 1.96
C GLU A 169 -14.08 14.81 2.26
N GLU A 170 -13.89 13.51 2.11
CA GLU A 170 -12.66 12.82 2.46
C GLU A 170 -11.81 12.43 1.23
N SER A 171 -12.26 12.78 0.02
CA SER A 171 -11.63 12.35 -1.23
C SER A 171 -10.18 12.82 -1.39
N GLY A 172 -9.83 13.97 -0.80
CA GLY A 172 -8.49 14.56 -0.88
C GLY A 172 -7.40 13.83 -0.09
N TYR A 173 -7.75 12.78 0.69
CA TYR A 173 -6.77 12.03 1.49
C TYR A 173 -7.07 10.53 1.61
N VAL A 174 -7.86 9.98 0.70
CA VAL A 174 -8.22 8.55 0.76
C VAL A 174 -7.00 7.63 0.60
N GLY A 175 -5.91 8.08 -0.03
CA GLY A 175 -4.64 7.35 -0.09
C GLY A 175 -4.00 7.19 1.28
N MET A 176 -4.09 8.21 2.15
CA MET A 176 -3.64 8.13 3.54
C MET A 176 -4.56 7.21 4.36
N MET A 177 -5.86 7.23 4.08
CA MET A 177 -6.82 6.33 4.74
C MET A 177 -6.64 4.87 4.33
N ASP A 178 -6.13 4.59 3.12
CA ASP A 178 -5.69 3.24 2.74
C ASP A 178 -4.54 2.76 3.65
N LEU A 179 -3.56 3.63 3.94
CA LEU A 179 -2.49 3.30 4.88
C LEU A 179 -3.03 3.05 6.29
N VAL A 180 -3.95 3.88 6.78
CA VAL A 180 -4.64 3.64 8.07
C VAL A 180 -5.36 2.29 8.07
N ALA A 181 -6.06 1.95 6.98
CA ALA A 181 -6.74 0.66 6.84
C ALA A 181 -5.76 -0.51 6.86
N SER A 182 -4.60 -0.38 6.20
CA SER A 182 -3.55 -1.41 6.22
C SER A 182 -2.99 -1.62 7.62
N LEU A 183 -2.78 -0.56 8.38
CA LEU A 183 -2.30 -0.64 9.76
C LEU A 183 -3.33 -1.25 10.71
N LYS A 184 -4.62 -0.96 10.51
CA LYS A 184 -5.71 -1.65 11.23
C LYS A 184 -5.71 -3.14 10.92
N TRP A 185 -5.56 -3.49 9.65
CA TRP A 185 -5.45 -4.89 9.23
C TRP A 185 -4.23 -5.58 9.90
N VAL A 186 -3.06 -4.93 9.93
CA VAL A 186 -1.87 -5.43 10.62
C VAL A 186 -2.17 -5.66 12.10
N LYS A 187 -2.74 -4.68 12.79
CA LYS A 187 -3.10 -4.81 14.21
C LYS A 187 -4.00 -6.00 14.51
N GLU A 188 -4.95 -6.27 13.63
CA GLU A 188 -5.94 -7.34 13.82
C GLU A 188 -5.42 -8.75 13.43
N ASN A 189 -4.41 -8.84 12.56
CA ASN A 189 -4.07 -10.11 11.92
C ASN A 189 -2.60 -10.52 12.07
N ILE A 190 -1.68 -9.61 12.41
CA ILE A 190 -0.25 -9.89 12.31
C ILE A 190 0.23 -10.97 13.29
N SER A 191 -0.50 -11.23 14.37
CA SER A 191 -0.22 -12.33 15.29
C SER A 191 -0.32 -13.70 14.63
N GLU A 192 -1.17 -13.85 13.61
CA GLU A 192 -1.28 -15.08 12.81
C GLU A 192 -0.01 -15.35 11.98
N PHE A 193 0.82 -14.34 11.80
CA PHE A 193 2.10 -14.38 11.10
C PHE A 193 3.30 -14.31 12.08
N GLY A 194 3.07 -14.62 13.35
CA GLY A 194 4.10 -14.58 14.39
C GLY A 194 4.50 -13.19 14.88
N GLY A 195 3.86 -12.13 14.40
CA GLY A 195 4.17 -10.74 14.75
C GLY A 195 3.48 -10.27 16.05
N ASP A 196 4.08 -9.26 16.68
CA ASP A 196 3.52 -8.58 17.84
C ASP A 196 2.77 -7.32 17.41
N PRO A 197 1.43 -7.28 17.49
CA PRO A 197 0.64 -6.10 17.14
C PRO A 197 0.91 -4.88 18.02
N ASP A 198 1.54 -5.06 19.19
CA ASP A 198 1.90 -4.02 20.12
C ASP A 198 3.38 -3.58 19.98
N ASN A 199 4.09 -4.08 18.95
CA ASN A 199 5.46 -3.71 18.63
C ASN A 199 5.65 -3.47 17.13
N VAL A 200 4.94 -2.50 16.58
CA VAL A 200 4.93 -2.15 15.16
C VAL A 200 5.76 -0.89 14.91
N MET A 201 6.70 -0.96 13.98
CA MET A 201 7.49 0.16 13.48
C MET A 201 7.11 0.47 12.03
N LEU A 202 6.84 1.74 11.73
CA LEU A 202 6.74 2.22 10.36
C LEU A 202 8.14 2.65 9.89
N PHE A 203 8.51 2.29 8.69
CA PHE A 203 9.72 2.80 8.05
C PHE A 203 9.45 3.11 6.58
N GLY A 204 10.07 4.18 6.09
CA GLY A 204 9.83 4.64 4.72
C GLY A 204 10.89 5.62 4.26
N GLN A 205 11.07 5.68 2.94
CA GLN A 205 12.06 6.54 2.32
C GLN A 205 11.38 7.56 1.41
N SER A 206 11.91 8.81 1.35
CA SER A 206 11.38 9.88 0.50
C SER A 206 9.89 10.12 0.78
N GLY A 207 9.01 10.00 -0.21
CA GLY A 207 7.56 10.09 -0.06
C GLY A 207 6.99 9.16 1.01
N GLY A 208 7.59 8.00 1.26
CA GLY A 208 7.23 7.11 2.37
C GLY A 208 7.47 7.74 3.74
N GLY A 209 8.57 8.51 3.88
CA GLY A 209 8.84 9.28 5.09
C GLY A 209 7.83 10.40 5.30
N PHE A 210 7.43 11.12 4.24
CA PHE A 210 6.36 12.14 4.32
C PHE A 210 5.04 11.55 4.79
N LYS A 211 4.62 10.42 4.20
CA LYS A 211 3.40 9.71 4.59
C LYS A 211 3.43 9.28 6.06
N ILE A 212 4.60 8.88 6.58
CA ILE A 212 4.76 8.58 8.01
C ILE A 212 4.55 9.84 8.85
N ILE A 213 5.11 11.00 8.46
CA ILE A 213 4.89 12.26 9.17
C ILE A 213 3.41 12.65 9.15
N GLU A 214 2.71 12.45 8.04
CA GLU A 214 1.26 12.68 7.96
C GLU A 214 0.49 11.73 8.89
N LEU A 215 0.81 10.42 8.88
CA LEU A 215 0.19 9.44 9.80
C LEU A 215 0.38 9.82 11.27
N MET A 216 1.53 10.42 11.64
CA MET A 216 1.78 10.90 13.02
C MET A 216 0.86 12.05 13.44
N GLN A 217 0.20 12.71 12.49
CA GLN A 217 -0.73 13.81 12.72
C GLN A 217 -2.20 13.38 12.58
N MET A 218 -2.45 12.13 12.19
CA MET A 218 -3.80 11.59 11.95
C MET A 218 -4.31 10.84 13.18
N PRO A 219 -5.34 11.32 13.90
CA PRO A 219 -5.94 10.59 15.03
C PRO A 219 -6.42 9.17 14.65
N ALA A 220 -6.79 8.97 13.38
CA ALA A 220 -7.20 7.65 12.88
C ALA A 220 -6.09 6.60 12.89
N ALA A 221 -4.81 7.01 13.00
CA ALA A 221 -3.65 6.15 13.09
C ALA A 221 -3.16 5.92 14.54
N ASP A 222 -3.77 6.56 15.52
CA ASP A 222 -3.38 6.46 16.93
C ASP A 222 -3.45 5.00 17.42
N GLY A 223 -2.35 4.55 18.05
CA GLY A 223 -2.24 3.21 18.60
C GLY A 223 -2.17 2.08 17.56
N LEU A 224 -1.95 2.40 16.27
CA LEU A 224 -1.74 1.40 15.21
C LEU A 224 -0.24 1.10 14.98
N TYR A 225 0.65 1.94 15.49
CA TYR A 225 2.11 1.77 15.45
C TYR A 225 2.75 2.36 16.70
N HIS A 226 4.02 2.04 16.93
CA HIS A 226 4.73 2.35 18.19
C HIS A 226 6.06 3.07 17.94
N LYS A 227 6.64 2.92 16.77
CA LYS A 227 7.94 3.45 16.38
C LYS A 227 7.92 3.90 14.94
N VAL A 228 8.78 4.84 14.59
CA VAL A 228 8.95 5.29 13.21
C VAL A 228 10.43 5.41 12.85
N SER A 229 10.77 5.14 11.58
CA SER A 229 12.08 5.40 11.01
C SER A 229 11.90 6.07 9.64
N ILE A 230 12.29 7.34 9.56
CA ILE A 230 12.07 8.19 8.39
C ILE A 230 13.40 8.39 7.67
N HIS A 231 13.45 7.97 6.41
CA HIS A 231 14.64 8.07 5.58
C HIS A 231 14.42 9.09 4.47
N SER A 232 15.16 10.22 4.51
CA SER A 232 15.13 11.26 3.46
C SER A 232 13.73 11.79 3.13
N GLY A 233 12.86 11.91 4.13
CA GLY A 233 11.46 12.33 3.98
C GLY A 233 11.05 13.27 5.10
N THR A 234 11.88 14.28 5.43
CA THR A 234 11.64 15.19 6.55
C THR A 234 11.09 16.56 6.15
N GLY A 235 10.98 16.84 4.85
CA GLY A 235 10.39 18.06 4.33
C GLY A 235 8.86 17.97 4.25
N ARG A 236 8.21 19.10 3.98
CA ARG A 236 6.81 19.14 3.59
C ARG A 236 6.77 18.94 2.07
N ASP A 237 6.04 17.94 1.59
CA ASP A 237 5.78 17.85 0.16
C ASP A 237 4.82 19.00 -0.22
N SER A 238 5.38 20.00 -0.91
CA SER A 238 4.60 21.17 -1.34
C SER A 238 3.76 20.90 -2.58
N THR A 239 3.93 19.73 -3.21
CA THR A 239 3.28 19.39 -4.48
C THR A 239 1.79 19.14 -4.27
N PHE A 240 1.42 18.59 -3.11
CA PHE A 240 0.03 18.26 -2.76
C PHE A 240 -0.48 19.15 -1.63
N THR A 241 -0.64 20.44 -1.89
CA THR A 241 -1.41 21.29 -1.00
C THR A 241 -2.91 21.10 -1.25
N HIS A 242 -3.72 21.24 -0.23
CA HIS A 242 -5.19 21.17 -0.34
C HIS A 242 -5.75 22.10 -1.44
N GLU A 243 -5.15 23.27 -1.63
CA GLU A 243 -5.56 24.24 -2.66
C GLU A 243 -5.23 23.72 -4.07
N ASN A 244 -4.01 23.20 -4.28
CA ASN A 244 -3.61 22.63 -5.56
C ASN A 244 -4.50 21.44 -5.95
N ASN A 245 -4.87 20.60 -5.00
CA ASN A 245 -5.72 19.43 -5.26
C ASN A 245 -7.14 19.82 -5.69
N LYS A 246 -7.68 20.95 -5.21
CA LYS A 246 -8.96 21.50 -5.69
C LYS A 246 -8.86 22.03 -7.11
N GLU A 247 -7.77 22.72 -7.46
CA GLU A 247 -7.53 23.20 -8.82
C GLU A 247 -7.41 22.04 -9.80
N VAL A 248 -6.62 21.03 -9.45
CA VAL A 248 -6.51 19.78 -10.23
C VAL A 248 -7.88 19.11 -10.40
N ALA A 249 -8.70 19.07 -9.36
CA ALA A 249 -10.05 18.52 -9.43
C ALA A 249 -10.95 19.31 -10.41
N ARG A 250 -10.89 20.63 -10.38
CA ARG A 250 -11.64 21.50 -11.32
C ARG A 250 -11.21 21.24 -12.77
N ASP A 251 -9.91 21.14 -13.03
CA ASP A 251 -9.37 20.89 -14.36
C ASP A 251 -9.75 19.50 -14.89
N ILE A 252 -9.67 18.46 -14.05
CA ILE A 252 -10.12 17.13 -14.39
C ILE A 252 -11.60 17.10 -14.74
N VAL A 253 -12.47 17.67 -13.89
CA VAL A 253 -13.92 17.70 -14.09
C VAL A 253 -14.26 18.47 -15.37
N LYS A 254 -13.58 19.59 -15.62
CA LYS A 254 -13.72 20.40 -16.84
C LYS A 254 -13.28 19.64 -18.10
N PHE A 255 -12.11 18.97 -18.06
CA PHE A 255 -11.62 18.16 -19.18
C PHE A 255 -12.58 17.03 -19.54
N LEU A 256 -13.16 16.39 -18.53
CA LEU A 256 -14.15 15.33 -18.68
C LEU A 256 -15.53 15.83 -19.11
N ASN A 257 -15.74 17.17 -19.12
CA ASN A 257 -17.02 17.80 -19.41
C ASN A 257 -18.16 17.28 -18.51
N ILE A 258 -17.86 17.01 -17.23
CA ILE A 258 -18.84 16.57 -16.24
C ILE A 258 -19.45 17.81 -15.59
N LYS A 259 -20.78 17.88 -15.55
CA LYS A 259 -21.47 18.93 -14.83
C LYS A 259 -21.47 18.66 -13.33
N LYS A 260 -21.52 19.72 -12.50
CA LYS A 260 -21.48 19.59 -11.05
C LYS A 260 -22.58 18.67 -10.50
N GLU A 261 -23.78 18.78 -11.03
CA GLU A 261 -24.94 17.95 -10.66
C GLU A 261 -24.79 16.47 -11.02
N ASN A 262 -23.83 16.14 -11.91
CA ASN A 262 -23.55 14.78 -12.39
C ASN A 262 -22.18 14.28 -11.93
N ILE A 263 -21.61 14.85 -10.90
CA ILE A 263 -20.22 14.55 -10.49
C ILE A 263 -20.00 13.06 -10.23
N SER A 264 -21.00 12.32 -9.81
CA SER A 264 -20.91 10.88 -9.61
C SER A 264 -20.52 10.09 -10.87
N GLU A 265 -20.63 10.67 -12.06
CA GLU A 265 -20.12 10.05 -13.29
C GLU A 265 -18.60 9.80 -13.23
N ILE A 266 -17.84 10.63 -12.49
CA ILE A 266 -16.39 10.49 -12.36
C ILE A 266 -15.98 9.15 -11.73
N GLU A 267 -16.85 8.56 -10.92
CA GLU A 267 -16.61 7.28 -10.26
C GLU A 267 -16.66 6.09 -11.22
N THR A 268 -17.38 6.22 -12.32
CA THR A 268 -17.70 5.12 -13.24
C THR A 268 -17.15 5.30 -14.64
N ILE A 269 -16.61 6.47 -14.99
CA ILE A 269 -15.99 6.65 -16.29
C ILE A 269 -14.83 5.64 -16.49
N PRO A 270 -14.64 5.16 -17.72
CA PRO A 270 -13.56 4.24 -18.03
C PRO A 270 -12.21 4.82 -17.57
N TYR A 271 -11.41 4.01 -16.90
CA TYR A 271 -10.15 4.41 -16.28
C TYR A 271 -9.25 5.18 -17.27
N TYR A 272 -9.12 4.72 -18.52
CA TYR A 272 -8.28 5.38 -19.52
C TYR A 272 -8.69 6.83 -19.84
N LYS A 273 -9.98 7.18 -19.65
CA LYS A 273 -10.46 8.56 -19.82
C LYS A 273 -10.07 9.42 -18.62
N LEU A 274 -10.21 8.86 -17.42
CA LEU A 274 -9.79 9.52 -16.19
C LEU A 274 -8.26 9.75 -16.21
N ALA A 275 -7.46 8.75 -16.58
CA ALA A 275 -6.02 8.87 -16.71
C ALA A 275 -5.59 10.00 -17.67
N LYS A 276 -6.29 10.14 -18.80
CA LYS A 276 -6.04 11.28 -19.72
C LYS A 276 -6.36 12.62 -19.09
N ALA A 277 -7.43 12.72 -18.31
CA ALA A 277 -7.81 13.95 -17.63
C ALA A 277 -6.78 14.30 -16.54
N ILE A 278 -6.30 13.31 -15.79
CA ILE A 278 -5.27 13.48 -14.78
C ILE A 278 -3.97 13.96 -15.43
N ASN A 279 -3.49 13.29 -16.50
CA ASN A 279 -2.28 13.72 -17.22
C ASN A 279 -2.40 15.13 -17.85
N TYR A 280 -3.62 15.61 -18.10
CA TYR A 280 -3.84 16.97 -18.58
C TYR A 280 -3.74 17.99 -17.44
N ALA A 281 -4.15 17.62 -16.23
CA ALA A 281 -4.23 18.51 -15.08
C ALA A 281 -2.90 18.64 -14.30
N TYR A 282 -2.01 17.66 -14.43
CA TYR A 282 -0.64 17.67 -13.87
C TYR A 282 0.40 18.00 -14.94
#